data_96299d28b8c65d3e5b39aec4d16b980d
#
_entry.id   96299d28b8c65d3e5b39aec4d16b980d
#
_cell.length_a   1.000
_cell.length_b   1.000
_cell.length_c   1.000
_cell.angle_alpha   90.00
_cell.angle_beta   90.00
_cell.angle_gamma   90.00
#
_symmetry.space_group_name_H-M   'P 1'
#
loop_
_entity.id
_entity.type
_entity.pdbx_description
1 polymer ?
#
loop_
_entity_poly.entity_id
_entity_poly.type
_entity_poly.pdbx_seq_one_letter_code
_entity_poly.pdbx_strand_id
1 'polypeptide(L)'
;EFQSLLLESIELFVFWEDYFNNNDVRAINVSHCAYNLAMPLRFAIERSIPAFQANATHIYRMSKKNYFAYKDFVYFRERFAALPVDTKKLGIAEAKRRIERRFAGDVGVDMAYSTKSAYGASRHARLLQESSRKKILIATHCFFDSPHGYGNSIFPDFFEWLDFLGKMTEVTD
;
A
#
# COMPACT_ATOMS: atom_id res chain seq x y z
N GLU A 1 21.14 10.44 -13.51
CA GLU A 1 20.02 9.62 -13.02
C GLU A 1 18.66 10.30 -13.21
N PHE A 2 18.42 11.51 -12.67
CA PHE A 2 17.12 12.18 -12.79
C PHE A 2 16.72 12.45 -14.26
N GLN A 3 17.63 12.96 -15.07
CA GLN A 3 17.39 13.20 -16.48
C GLN A 3 17.04 11.92 -17.25
N SER A 4 17.70 10.82 -16.94
CA SER A 4 17.42 9.51 -17.54
C SER A 4 16.01 9.03 -17.20
N LEU A 5 15.60 9.13 -15.93
CA LEU A 5 14.24 8.78 -15.49
C LEU A 5 13.15 9.67 -16.12
N LEU A 6 13.45 10.95 -16.27
CA LEU A 6 12.52 11.88 -16.93
C LEU A 6 12.36 11.53 -18.40
N LEU A 7 13.47 11.28 -19.10
CA LEU A 7 13.44 10.89 -20.52
C LEU A 7 12.66 9.59 -20.73
N GLU A 8 12.96 8.56 -19.95
CA GLU A 8 12.24 7.29 -20.00
C GLU A 8 10.73 7.49 -19.75
N SER A 9 10.37 8.35 -18.80
CA SER A 9 8.96 8.65 -18.51
C SER A 9 8.27 9.36 -19.67
N ILE A 10 8.96 10.27 -20.36
CA ILE A 10 8.44 10.95 -21.56
C ILE A 10 8.28 9.97 -22.73
N GLU A 11 9.28 9.13 -22.96
CA GLU A 11 9.23 8.11 -24.02
C GLU A 11 8.07 7.14 -23.79
N LEU A 12 7.88 6.71 -22.55
CA LEU A 12 6.77 5.83 -22.19
C LEU A 12 5.41 6.52 -22.34
N PHE A 13 5.33 7.82 -22.02
CA PHE A 13 4.12 8.61 -22.23
C PHE A 13 3.76 8.67 -23.72
N VAL A 14 4.72 9.03 -24.58
CA VAL A 14 4.53 9.09 -26.04
C VAL A 14 4.11 7.73 -26.58
N PHE A 15 4.77 6.65 -26.14
CA PHE A 15 4.41 5.29 -26.54
C PHE A 15 2.94 4.98 -26.22
N TRP A 16 2.48 5.26 -24.99
CA TRP A 16 1.09 4.96 -24.62
C TRP A 16 0.09 5.88 -25.32
N GLU A 17 0.44 7.14 -25.54
CA GLU A 17 -0.39 8.08 -26.31
C GLU A 17 -0.62 7.55 -27.73
N ASP A 18 0.44 7.18 -28.44
CA ASP A 18 0.37 6.60 -29.77
C ASP A 18 -0.40 5.28 -29.77
N TYR A 19 -0.13 4.42 -28.79
CA TYR A 19 -0.82 3.14 -28.70
C TYR A 19 -2.34 3.31 -28.58
N PHE A 20 -2.79 4.18 -27.68
CA PHE A 20 -4.23 4.44 -27.50
C PHE A 20 -4.88 5.20 -28.66
N ASN A 21 -4.12 5.95 -29.41
CA ASN A 21 -4.61 6.67 -30.58
C ASN A 21 -4.76 5.75 -31.82
N ASN A 22 -3.93 4.72 -31.91
CA ASN A 22 -3.87 3.84 -33.09
C ASN A 22 -4.53 2.48 -32.85
N ASN A 23 -5.06 2.20 -31.66
CA ASN A 23 -5.65 0.91 -31.35
C ASN A 23 -7.03 1.07 -30.68
N ASP A 24 -7.96 0.14 -30.96
CA ASP A 24 -9.26 0.08 -30.30
C ASP A 24 -9.13 -0.59 -28.93
N VAL A 25 -8.72 0.18 -27.93
CA VAL A 25 -8.53 -0.30 -26.56
C VAL A 25 -9.88 -0.33 -25.83
N ARG A 26 -10.37 -1.51 -25.51
CA ARG A 26 -11.68 -1.71 -24.86
C ARG A 26 -11.62 -1.77 -23.34
N ALA A 27 -10.50 -2.17 -22.78
CA ALA A 27 -10.26 -2.19 -21.34
C ALA A 27 -8.75 -2.29 -21.06
N ILE A 28 -8.35 -1.84 -19.86
CA ILE A 28 -6.98 -2.01 -19.36
C ILE A 28 -7.05 -2.71 -18.01
N ASN A 29 -6.16 -3.67 -17.80
CA ASN A 29 -5.86 -4.23 -16.50
C ASN A 29 -4.37 -4.12 -16.22
N VAL A 30 -4.02 -3.57 -15.06
CA VAL A 30 -2.64 -3.40 -14.61
C VAL A 30 -2.41 -4.15 -13.30
N SER A 31 -1.17 -4.57 -13.05
CA SER A 31 -0.78 -5.16 -11.77
C SER A 31 -0.52 -4.12 -10.68
N HIS A 32 -0.24 -2.87 -11.06
CA HIS A 32 0.13 -1.80 -10.16
C HIS A 32 -0.45 -0.45 -10.60
N CYS A 33 -0.95 0.36 -9.66
CA CYS A 33 -1.59 1.64 -9.96
C CYS A 33 -0.69 2.87 -9.72
N ALA A 34 0.60 2.66 -9.52
CA ALA A 34 1.60 3.71 -9.33
C ALA A 34 2.77 3.57 -10.30
N TYR A 35 3.59 4.60 -10.37
CA TYR A 35 4.79 4.70 -11.20
C TYR A 35 4.52 4.43 -12.69
N ASN A 36 5.54 4.02 -13.42
CA ASN A 36 5.47 3.76 -14.86
C ASN A 36 4.43 2.69 -15.24
N LEU A 37 4.21 1.70 -14.37
CA LEU A 37 3.20 0.65 -14.56
C LEU A 37 1.76 1.18 -14.56
N ALA A 38 1.53 2.36 -13.97
CA ALA A 38 0.22 3.00 -13.94
C ALA A 38 -0.07 3.86 -15.19
N MET A 39 0.90 4.10 -16.04
CA MET A 39 0.72 5.02 -17.17
C MET A 39 -0.42 4.60 -18.10
N PRO A 40 -0.52 3.34 -18.60
CA PRO A 40 -1.66 2.93 -19.42
C PRO A 40 -3.00 3.06 -18.68
N LEU A 41 -2.99 2.86 -17.35
CA LEU A 41 -4.15 3.05 -16.51
C LEU A 41 -4.65 4.52 -16.55
N ARG A 42 -3.72 5.49 -16.49
CA ARG A 42 -4.05 6.93 -16.57
C ARG A 42 -4.64 7.29 -17.91
N PHE A 43 -4.04 6.83 -19.00
CA PHE A 43 -4.57 7.01 -20.35
C PHE A 43 -5.99 6.46 -20.50
N ALA A 44 -6.25 5.25 -19.99
CA ALA A 44 -7.56 4.65 -20.03
C ALA A 44 -8.60 5.46 -19.23
N ILE A 45 -8.26 5.89 -18.02
CA ILE A 45 -9.15 6.69 -17.16
C ILE A 45 -9.51 8.02 -17.83
N GLU A 46 -8.54 8.73 -18.39
CA GLU A 46 -8.79 10.00 -19.07
C GLU A 46 -9.68 9.85 -20.29
N ARG A 47 -9.56 8.73 -21.01
CA ARG A 47 -10.38 8.40 -22.18
C ARG A 47 -11.70 7.68 -21.84
N SER A 48 -12.03 7.55 -20.55
CA SER A 48 -13.22 6.84 -20.05
C SER A 48 -13.29 5.37 -20.49
N ILE A 49 -12.14 4.77 -20.76
CA ILE A 49 -12.01 3.34 -21.04
C ILE A 49 -12.01 2.58 -19.71
N PRO A 50 -12.73 1.44 -19.62
CA PRO A 50 -12.73 0.60 -18.42
C PRO A 50 -11.32 0.23 -17.98
N ALA A 51 -10.97 0.59 -16.75
CA ALA A 51 -9.63 0.45 -16.22
C ALA A 51 -9.66 -0.28 -14.88
N PHE A 52 -8.80 -1.28 -14.73
CA PHE A 52 -8.77 -2.17 -13.58
C PHE A 52 -7.36 -2.35 -13.07
N GLN A 53 -7.25 -2.56 -11.77
CA GLN A 53 -6.07 -3.13 -11.15
C GLN A 53 -6.46 -4.42 -10.45
N ALA A 54 -5.79 -5.52 -10.78
CA ALA A 54 -5.96 -6.78 -10.10
C ALA A 54 -4.76 -7.07 -9.18
N ASN A 55 -5.04 -7.59 -8.00
CA ASN A 55 -4.04 -8.19 -7.12
C ASN A 55 -4.47 -9.62 -6.74
N ALA A 56 -3.76 -10.27 -5.84
CA ALA A 56 -4.02 -11.66 -5.47
C ALA A 56 -5.42 -11.92 -4.87
N THR A 57 -6.10 -10.88 -4.39
CA THR A 57 -7.36 -11.01 -3.63
C THR A 57 -8.50 -10.14 -4.15
N HIS A 58 -8.21 -9.09 -4.91
CA HIS A 58 -9.18 -8.10 -5.32
C HIS A 58 -8.96 -7.62 -6.74
N ILE A 59 -10.06 -7.19 -7.38
CA ILE A 59 -10.05 -6.42 -8.61
C ILE A 59 -10.68 -5.07 -8.31
N TYR A 60 -9.92 -4.01 -8.53
CA TYR A 60 -10.38 -2.64 -8.33
C TYR A 60 -10.72 -2.01 -9.68
N ARG A 61 -11.91 -1.44 -9.77
CA ARG A 61 -12.25 -0.58 -10.91
C ARG A 61 -11.71 0.82 -10.64
N MET A 62 -10.84 1.28 -11.51
CA MET A 62 -10.19 2.57 -11.39
C MET A 62 -10.99 3.65 -12.12
N SER A 63 -10.91 4.88 -11.64
CA SER A 63 -11.63 6.03 -12.21
C SER A 63 -10.99 7.33 -11.76
N LYS A 64 -11.44 8.47 -12.30
CA LYS A 64 -11.02 9.81 -11.84
C LYS A 64 -11.26 10.05 -10.34
N LYS A 65 -12.23 9.36 -9.74
CA LYS A 65 -12.50 9.42 -8.30
C LYS A 65 -11.68 8.44 -7.48
N ASN A 66 -11.12 7.41 -8.11
CA ASN A 66 -10.31 6.37 -7.48
C ASN A 66 -9.10 6.04 -8.35
N TYR A 67 -8.07 6.86 -8.26
CA TYR A 67 -6.80 6.67 -8.98
C TYR A 67 -5.89 5.62 -8.32
N PHE A 68 -6.08 5.35 -7.04
CA PHE A 68 -5.22 4.46 -6.26
C PHE A 68 -6.07 3.41 -5.55
N ALA A 69 -5.93 2.16 -5.95
CA ALA A 69 -6.61 1.03 -5.32
C ALA A 69 -6.33 0.93 -3.81
N TYR A 70 -5.17 1.37 -3.38
CA TYR A 70 -4.73 1.33 -1.99
C TYR A 70 -5.53 2.23 -1.03
N LYS A 71 -6.37 3.12 -1.53
CA LYS A 71 -7.26 3.95 -0.70
C LYS A 71 -8.60 3.28 -0.38
N ASP A 72 -8.87 2.10 -0.89
CA ASP A 72 -10.17 1.44 -0.72
C ASP A 72 -10.49 1.11 0.75
N PHE A 73 -9.46 0.97 1.60
CA PHE A 73 -9.63 0.71 3.04
C PHE A 73 -10.42 1.81 3.77
N VAL A 74 -10.46 3.05 3.28
CA VAL A 74 -11.22 4.14 3.91
C VAL A 74 -12.73 3.85 3.96
N TYR A 75 -13.22 3.01 3.05
CA TYR A 75 -14.61 2.61 2.99
C TYR A 75 -14.92 1.33 3.79
N PHE A 76 -13.93 0.64 4.32
CA PHE A 76 -14.14 -0.65 4.99
C PHE A 76 -15.04 -0.54 6.22
N ARG A 77 -14.92 0.54 6.98
CA ARG A 77 -15.76 0.76 8.17
C ARG A 77 -17.24 0.82 7.80
N GLU A 78 -17.59 1.61 6.80
CA GLU A 78 -18.97 1.77 6.34
C GLU A 78 -19.50 0.48 5.72
N ARG A 79 -18.72 -0.14 4.85
CA ARG A 79 -19.06 -1.44 4.24
C ARG A 79 -19.28 -2.51 5.29
N PHE A 80 -18.40 -2.59 6.29
CA PHE A 80 -18.58 -3.53 7.40
C PHE A 80 -19.83 -3.21 8.22
N ALA A 81 -20.11 -1.93 8.51
CA ALA A 81 -21.31 -1.52 9.23
C ALA A 81 -22.61 -1.92 8.51
N ALA A 82 -22.59 -1.92 7.18
CA ALA A 82 -23.74 -2.29 6.34
C ALA A 82 -23.99 -3.81 6.24
N LEU A 83 -23.05 -4.66 6.64
CA LEU A 83 -23.19 -6.12 6.55
C LEU A 83 -24.27 -6.64 7.53
N PRO A 84 -24.96 -7.75 7.20
CA PRO A 84 -25.83 -8.48 8.11
C PRO A 84 -25.10 -8.90 9.40
N VAL A 85 -25.83 -8.96 10.51
CA VAL A 85 -25.26 -9.27 11.83
C VAL A 85 -24.48 -10.59 11.83
N ASP A 86 -25.04 -11.63 11.22
CA ASP A 86 -24.39 -12.95 11.21
C ASP A 86 -23.14 -12.98 10.34
N THR A 87 -23.14 -12.25 9.21
CA THR A 87 -21.95 -12.06 8.40
C THR A 87 -20.84 -11.34 9.18
N LYS A 88 -21.20 -10.32 9.97
CA LYS A 88 -20.23 -9.63 10.85
C LYS A 88 -19.64 -10.58 11.88
N LYS A 89 -20.46 -11.39 12.55
CA LYS A 89 -19.99 -12.37 13.55
C LYS A 89 -19.01 -13.36 12.95
N LEU A 90 -19.35 -13.93 11.79
CA LEU A 90 -18.46 -14.86 11.07
C LEU A 90 -17.15 -14.17 10.66
N GLY A 91 -17.22 -12.97 10.10
CA GLY A 91 -16.05 -12.20 9.70
C GLY A 91 -15.13 -11.87 10.88
N ILE A 92 -15.68 -11.49 12.03
CA ILE A 92 -14.90 -11.22 13.25
C ILE A 92 -14.23 -12.51 13.76
N ALA A 93 -14.94 -13.63 13.79
CA ALA A 93 -14.40 -14.90 14.23
C ALA A 93 -13.23 -15.34 13.33
N GLU A 94 -13.39 -15.22 12.02
CA GLU A 94 -12.35 -15.55 11.05
C GLU A 94 -11.14 -14.61 11.17
N ALA A 95 -11.36 -13.30 11.33
CA ALA A 95 -10.27 -12.33 11.53
C ALA A 95 -9.47 -12.64 12.80
N LYS A 96 -10.13 -12.95 13.92
CA LYS A 96 -9.46 -13.37 15.16
C LYS A 96 -8.61 -14.63 14.93
N ARG A 97 -9.19 -15.67 14.33
CA ARG A 97 -8.47 -16.91 14.02
C ARG A 97 -7.23 -16.66 13.16
N ARG A 98 -7.32 -15.80 12.15
CA ARG A 98 -6.16 -15.45 11.30
C ARG A 98 -5.08 -14.71 12.07
N ILE A 99 -5.44 -13.77 12.92
CA ILE A 99 -4.50 -13.03 13.77
C ILE A 99 -3.80 -13.99 14.75
N GLU A 100 -4.53 -14.87 15.42
CA GLU A 100 -3.99 -15.87 16.35
C GLU A 100 -2.97 -16.79 15.65
N ARG A 101 -3.33 -17.32 14.49
CA ARG A 101 -2.43 -18.13 13.68
C ARG A 101 -1.15 -17.38 13.29
N ARG A 102 -1.28 -16.13 12.88
CA ARG A 102 -0.13 -15.31 12.52
C ARG A 102 0.82 -15.10 13.71
N PHE A 103 0.28 -14.80 14.88
CA PHE A 103 1.09 -14.63 16.10
C PHE A 103 1.69 -15.98 16.60
N ALA A 104 1.05 -17.10 16.31
CA ALA A 104 1.61 -18.41 16.57
C ALA A 104 2.78 -18.78 15.64
N GLY A 105 3.01 -17.99 14.60
CA GLY A 105 4.11 -18.20 13.65
C GLY A 105 3.71 -18.92 12.37
N ASP A 106 2.42 -19.15 12.14
CA ASP A 106 1.94 -19.77 10.91
C ASP A 106 2.34 -18.92 9.69
N VAL A 107 2.85 -19.59 8.67
CA VAL A 107 3.25 -18.99 7.40
C VAL A 107 2.11 -19.08 6.40
N GLY A 108 1.99 -18.10 5.52
CA GLY A 108 1.00 -18.12 4.44
C GLY A 108 -0.44 -17.81 4.87
N VAL A 109 -0.67 -17.30 6.09
CA VAL A 109 -2.02 -16.99 6.59
C VAL A 109 -2.66 -15.86 5.78
N ASP A 110 -1.91 -14.78 5.54
CA ASP A 110 -2.40 -13.59 4.83
C ASP A 110 -1.77 -13.45 3.44
N MET A 111 -0.56 -13.95 3.26
CA MET A 111 0.21 -13.91 2.02
C MET A 111 0.66 -15.32 1.68
N ALA A 112 -0.03 -15.97 0.75
CA ALA A 112 0.24 -17.35 0.36
C ALA A 112 1.70 -17.59 -0.10
N TYR A 113 2.37 -16.56 -0.59
CA TYR A 113 3.76 -16.60 -1.04
C TYR A 113 4.78 -16.38 0.09
N SER A 114 4.36 -16.05 1.30
CA SER A 114 5.27 -15.89 2.44
C SER A 114 5.84 -17.25 2.85
N THR A 115 7.16 -17.32 2.96
CA THR A 115 7.89 -18.53 3.37
C THR A 115 8.48 -18.43 4.77
N LYS A 116 8.39 -17.26 5.40
CA LYS A 116 8.93 -16.98 6.73
C LYS A 116 7.93 -16.20 7.57
N SER A 117 7.93 -16.45 8.89
CA SER A 117 7.20 -15.65 9.85
C SER A 117 8.18 -14.92 10.78
N ALA A 118 7.84 -13.69 11.15
CA ALA A 118 8.54 -12.96 12.20
C ALA A 118 8.12 -13.44 13.61
N TYR A 119 7.02 -14.17 13.70
CA TYR A 119 6.47 -14.68 14.95
C TYR A 119 6.83 -16.15 15.14
N GLY A 120 6.95 -16.58 16.39
CA GLY A 120 7.32 -17.98 16.72
C GLY A 120 8.81 -18.29 16.55
N ALA A 121 9.63 -17.35 16.10
CA ALA A 121 11.08 -17.53 16.06
C ALA A 121 11.70 -17.46 17.46
N SER A 122 12.86 -18.07 17.63
CA SER A 122 13.64 -17.97 18.87
C SER A 122 13.86 -16.50 19.22
N ARG A 123 13.64 -16.14 20.48
CA ARG A 123 13.88 -14.78 20.96
C ARG A 123 15.37 -14.47 20.83
N HIS A 124 15.70 -13.48 20.02
CA HIS A 124 17.05 -12.93 20.00
C HIS A 124 17.36 -12.24 21.33
N ALA A 125 18.65 -12.13 21.66
CA ALA A 125 19.09 -11.36 22.81
C ALA A 125 18.49 -9.93 22.74
N ARG A 126 18.14 -9.39 23.91
CA ARG A 126 17.58 -8.04 24.02
C ARG A 126 18.60 -7.02 23.49
N LEU A 127 18.24 -6.29 22.45
CA LEU A 127 19.12 -5.27 21.86
C LEU A 127 19.07 -3.95 22.62
N LEU A 128 17.96 -3.66 23.31
CA LEU A 128 17.79 -2.41 24.04
C LEU A 128 18.11 -2.59 25.52
N GLN A 129 18.90 -1.68 26.06
CA GLN A 129 19.20 -1.65 27.48
C GLN A 129 17.93 -1.44 28.32
N GLU A 130 17.95 -1.95 29.57
CA GLU A 130 16.89 -1.68 30.52
C GLU A 130 16.88 -0.19 30.90
N SER A 131 15.70 0.37 30.96
CA SER A 131 15.50 1.78 31.30
C SER A 131 14.13 1.92 31.94
N SER A 132 14.03 2.78 32.96
CA SER A 132 12.75 3.21 33.55
C SER A 132 11.99 4.21 32.66
N ARG A 133 12.67 4.81 31.66
CA ARG A 133 12.06 5.74 30.73
C ARG A 133 11.07 5.03 29.81
N LYS A 134 10.05 5.75 29.37
CA LYS A 134 9.12 5.26 28.34
C LYS A 134 9.91 4.92 27.07
N LYS A 135 9.55 3.83 26.46
CA LYS A 135 10.16 3.38 25.18
C LYS A 135 9.12 3.49 24.08
N ILE A 136 9.46 4.20 23.04
CA ILE A 136 8.61 4.36 21.86
C ILE A 136 9.29 3.62 20.72
N LEU A 137 8.59 2.65 20.13
CA LEU A 137 8.99 1.98 18.90
C LEU A 137 8.36 2.67 17.71
N ILE A 138 9.19 3.18 16.83
CA ILE A 138 8.74 3.76 15.56
C ILE A 138 9.04 2.77 14.44
N ALA A 139 8.00 2.18 13.89
CA ALA A 139 8.11 1.29 12.73
C ALA A 139 8.08 2.16 11.46
N THR A 140 9.24 2.41 10.90
CA THR A 140 9.36 3.16 9.64
C THR A 140 8.97 2.29 8.46
N HIS A 141 8.41 2.90 7.42
CA HIS A 141 8.24 2.28 6.11
C HIS A 141 9.57 2.28 5.34
N CYS A 142 9.63 1.53 4.25
CA CYS A 142 10.71 1.62 3.28
C CYS A 142 10.75 3.02 2.66
N PHE A 143 11.87 3.73 2.78
CA PHE A 143 12.01 5.12 2.30
C PHE A 143 12.02 5.25 0.78
N PHE A 144 12.18 4.15 0.06
CA PHE A 144 12.21 4.11 -1.40
C PHE A 144 10.90 3.67 -2.03
N ASP A 145 9.96 3.15 -1.22
CA ASP A 145 8.71 2.61 -1.72
C ASP A 145 7.56 3.55 -1.39
N SER A 146 6.92 4.03 -2.45
CA SER A 146 5.65 4.78 -2.38
C SER A 146 5.63 6.00 -1.44
N PRO A 147 6.67 6.86 -1.40
CA PRO A 147 6.70 8.00 -0.47
C PRO A 147 5.54 8.98 -0.69
N HIS A 148 4.95 9.00 -1.89
CA HIS A 148 3.89 9.93 -2.28
C HIS A 148 2.55 9.23 -2.63
N GLY A 149 2.46 7.92 -2.49
CA GLY A 149 1.36 7.13 -3.05
C GLY A 149 0.01 7.39 -2.43
N TYR A 150 -0.05 7.83 -1.19
CA TYR A 150 -1.29 7.89 -0.44
C TYR A 150 -1.91 9.29 -0.32
N GLY A 151 -1.17 10.34 -0.63
CA GLY A 151 -1.60 11.74 -0.48
C GLY A 151 -2.02 12.07 0.96
N ASN A 152 -2.21 13.32 1.29
CA ASN A 152 -2.59 13.78 2.62
C ASN A 152 -1.65 13.30 3.74
N SER A 153 -0.37 13.08 3.43
CA SER A 153 0.66 12.83 4.42
C SER A 153 0.82 14.07 5.31
N ILE A 154 1.03 13.87 6.60
CA ILE A 154 1.26 14.95 7.57
C ILE A 154 2.56 15.68 7.25
N PHE A 155 3.55 14.95 6.74
CA PHE A 155 4.85 15.47 6.32
C PHE A 155 5.01 15.33 4.81
N PRO A 156 5.69 16.29 4.15
CA PRO A 156 5.94 16.24 2.71
C PRO A 156 6.75 15.02 2.28
N ASP A 157 7.72 14.62 3.12
CA ASP A 157 8.59 13.50 2.87
C ASP A 157 9.09 12.84 4.17
N PHE A 158 9.86 11.76 4.02
CA PHE A 158 10.44 11.04 5.15
C PHE A 158 11.55 11.81 5.86
N PHE A 159 12.24 12.72 5.19
CA PHE A 159 13.29 13.51 5.80
C PHE A 159 12.69 14.48 6.84
N GLU A 160 11.67 15.24 6.45
CA GLU A 160 10.99 16.15 7.38
C GLU A 160 10.33 15.40 8.55
N TRP A 161 9.79 14.21 8.29
CA TRP A 161 9.25 13.37 9.34
C TRP A 161 10.33 12.90 10.34
N LEU A 162 11.49 12.45 9.87
CA LEU A 162 12.60 12.03 10.72
C LEU A 162 13.21 13.20 11.51
N ASP A 163 13.36 14.36 10.86
CA ASP A 163 13.81 15.59 11.54
C ASP A 163 12.86 16.00 12.67
N PHE A 164 11.56 15.96 12.39
CA PHE A 164 10.55 16.17 13.43
C PHE A 164 10.67 15.16 14.59
N LEU A 165 10.82 13.88 14.30
CA LEU A 165 10.99 12.86 15.33
C LEU A 165 12.25 13.09 16.16
N GLY A 166 13.36 13.47 15.52
CA GLY A 166 14.60 13.85 16.21
C GLY A 166 14.37 15.00 17.20
N LYS A 167 13.73 16.07 16.75
CA LYS A 167 13.38 17.21 17.61
C LYS A 167 12.44 16.84 18.76
N MET A 168 11.50 15.94 18.53
CA MET A 168 10.60 15.48 19.59
C MET A 168 11.32 14.70 20.69
N THR A 169 12.42 13.99 20.40
CA THR A 169 13.21 13.30 21.43
C THR A 169 13.96 14.25 22.35
N GLU A 170 14.20 15.50 21.94
CA GLU A 170 14.84 16.53 22.76
C GLU A 170 13.86 17.20 23.74
N VAL A 171 12.56 17.11 23.48
CA VAL A 171 11.50 17.78 24.24
C VAL A 171 10.77 16.82 25.21
N THR A 172 10.86 15.52 24.97
CA THR A 172 10.20 14.50 25.80
C THR A 172 11.21 13.80 26.73
N ASP A 173 11.20 14.15 27.98
CA ASP A 173 11.90 13.43 29.07
C ASP A 173 11.26 12.06 29.37
#